data_d0c04504f62af28acf8ebafa456be4b9
#
_entry.id   d0c04504f62af28acf8ebafa456be4b9
#
_cell.length_a   1.000
_cell.length_b   1.000
_cell.length_c   1.000
_cell.angle_alpha   90.00
_cell.angle_beta   90.00
_cell.angle_gamma   90.00
#
_symmetry.space_group_name_H-M   'P 1'
#
loop_
_entity.id
_entity.type
_entity.pdbx_description
1 polymer ?
#
loop_
_entity_poly.entity_id
_entity_poly.type
_entity_poly.pdbx_seq_one_letter_code
_entity_poly.pdbx_strand_id
1 'polypeptide(L)'
;MVAGCSDTVSVNAPPLTGADARACRALLRALPDSVADQARRPVADEDGFAAAWGDPPIVLRCGVPRPAGLDRFATCQVVNGVGWFIPESQSQGDPVDITMTTVGRAQNVQVSLPSDYFPPANAMVDLAPALERTIREIRPCV
;
A
#
# COMPACT_ATOMS: atom_id res chain seq x y z
N MET A 1 30.28 11.81 -11.15
CA MET A 1 29.77 11.59 -10.95
C MET A 1 28.82 11.15 -10.80
N VAL A 2 28.17 10.84 -10.65
CA VAL A 2 27.35 10.40 -10.51
C VAL A 2 26.59 9.95 -10.21
N ALA A 3 26.35 9.91 -10.24
CA ALA A 3 25.69 9.58 -10.03
C ALA A 3 24.83 8.96 -9.69
N GLY A 4 24.48 8.77 -9.32
CA GLY A 4 23.72 8.16 -8.73
C GLY A 4 22.60 7.79 -8.88
N CYS A 5 22.45 7.80 -9.08
CA CYS A 5 21.60 7.42 -9.41
C CYS A 5 20.59 6.73 -8.94
N SER A 6 20.56 6.30 -8.06
CA SER A 6 19.58 5.45 -7.90
C SER A 6 18.68 5.77 -6.91
N ASP A 7 17.87 6.66 -7.19
CA ASP A 7 16.65 6.84 -6.43
C ASP A 7 15.58 5.81 -6.79
N THR A 8 15.89 4.90 -7.67
CA THR A 8 14.94 3.87 -8.13
C THR A 8 14.84 2.73 -7.12
N VAL A 9 13.61 2.42 -6.73
CA VAL A 9 13.31 1.34 -5.80
C VAL A 9 12.95 0.08 -6.60
N SER A 10 13.60 -1.04 -6.31
CA SER A 10 13.28 -2.32 -6.94
C SER A 10 12.12 -2.97 -6.21
N VAL A 11 11.04 -3.27 -6.93
CA VAL A 11 9.83 -3.85 -6.35
C VAL A 11 9.35 -5.00 -7.23
N ASN A 12 8.94 -6.09 -6.59
CA ASN A 12 8.24 -7.17 -7.27
C ASN A 12 6.75 -7.03 -6.96
N ALA A 13 5.97 -6.77 -8.00
CA ALA A 13 4.52 -6.77 -7.89
C ALA A 13 3.95 -7.86 -8.78
N PRO A 14 2.79 -8.45 -8.44
CA PRO A 14 2.23 -9.52 -9.26
C PRO A 14 1.80 -8.99 -10.64
N PRO A 15 1.93 -9.81 -11.69
CA PRO A 15 1.41 -9.44 -12.99
C PRO A 15 -0.12 -9.46 -12.96
N LEU A 16 -0.75 -8.49 -13.61
CA LEU A 16 -2.20 -8.35 -13.62
C LEU A 16 -2.71 -8.20 -15.04
N THR A 17 -3.96 -8.60 -15.25
CA THR A 17 -4.64 -8.45 -16.54
C THR A 17 -6.06 -7.95 -16.31
N GLY A 18 -6.71 -7.51 -17.38
CA GLY A 18 -8.13 -7.17 -17.36
C GLY A 18 -8.50 -6.08 -16.36
N ALA A 19 -9.58 -6.32 -15.64
CA ALA A 19 -10.12 -5.35 -14.69
C ALA A 19 -9.15 -5.02 -13.56
N ASP A 20 -8.40 -6.01 -13.09
CA ASP A 20 -7.41 -5.79 -12.03
C ASP A 20 -6.32 -4.84 -12.49
N ALA A 21 -5.82 -5.06 -13.71
CA ALA A 21 -4.79 -4.17 -14.27
C ALA A 21 -5.31 -2.76 -14.44
N ARG A 22 -6.56 -2.62 -14.92
CA ARG A 22 -7.16 -1.30 -15.13
C ARG A 22 -7.31 -0.54 -13.81
N ALA A 23 -7.83 -1.22 -12.78
CA ALA A 23 -8.03 -0.59 -11.48
C ALA A 23 -6.70 -0.19 -10.85
N CYS A 24 -5.70 -1.07 -10.93
CA CYS A 24 -4.39 -0.77 -10.36
C CYS A 24 -3.68 0.36 -11.10
N ARG A 25 -3.81 0.44 -12.43
CA ARG A 25 -3.26 1.58 -13.18
C ARG A 25 -3.95 2.89 -12.79
N ALA A 26 -5.26 2.85 -12.59
CA ALA A 26 -5.99 4.03 -12.13
C ALA A 26 -5.50 4.47 -10.75
N LEU A 27 -5.29 3.51 -9.85
CA LEU A 27 -4.75 3.80 -8.53
C LEU A 27 -3.39 4.48 -8.63
N LEU A 28 -2.48 3.91 -9.42
CA LEU A 28 -1.13 4.47 -9.54
C LEU A 28 -1.16 5.91 -10.03
N ARG A 29 -2.08 6.24 -10.94
CA ARG A 29 -2.21 7.62 -11.43
C ARG A 29 -2.83 8.56 -10.41
N ALA A 30 -3.61 8.03 -9.47
CA ALA A 30 -4.28 8.83 -8.45
C ALA A 30 -3.47 9.02 -7.17
N LEU A 31 -2.37 8.28 -7.02
CA LEU A 31 -1.56 8.33 -5.80
C LEU A 31 -0.93 9.71 -5.61
N PRO A 32 -0.80 10.13 -4.32
CA PRO A 32 -0.22 11.45 -4.03
C PRO A 32 1.29 11.47 -4.24
N ASP A 33 1.82 12.69 -4.37
CA ASP A 33 3.26 12.90 -4.51
C ASP A 33 4.02 12.65 -3.21
N SER A 34 3.33 12.68 -2.07
CA SER A 34 3.95 12.37 -0.78
C SER A 34 3.03 11.52 0.07
N VAL A 35 3.63 10.63 0.86
CA VAL A 35 2.96 9.77 1.84
C VAL A 35 3.79 9.82 3.11
N ALA A 36 3.16 10.07 4.26
CA ALA A 36 3.82 10.23 5.54
C ALA A 36 5.00 11.21 5.44
N ASP A 37 4.77 12.31 4.72
CA ASP A 37 5.76 13.38 4.47
C ASP A 37 6.97 12.93 3.64
N GLN A 38 6.88 11.78 2.98
CA GLN A 38 7.96 11.27 2.13
C GLN A 38 7.64 11.45 0.66
N ALA A 39 8.60 11.96 -0.10
CA ALA A 39 8.42 12.24 -1.52
C ALA A 39 8.38 10.96 -2.35
N ARG A 40 7.63 11.00 -3.45
CA ARG A 40 7.54 9.92 -4.41
C ARG A 40 8.89 9.58 -5.00
N ARG A 41 9.15 8.29 -5.19
CA ARG A 41 10.38 7.79 -5.82
C ARG A 41 10.05 6.92 -7.02
N PRO A 42 10.90 6.91 -8.04
CA PRO A 42 10.70 6.01 -9.18
C PRO A 42 10.86 4.54 -8.76
N VAL A 43 10.12 3.68 -9.42
CA VAL A 43 10.10 2.25 -9.12
C VAL A 43 10.52 1.46 -10.38
N ALA A 44 11.43 0.51 -10.18
CA ALA A 44 11.79 -0.46 -11.21
C ALA A 44 10.86 -1.67 -11.06
N ASP A 45 9.74 -1.62 -11.77
CA ASP A 45 8.73 -2.68 -11.78
C ASP A 45 8.22 -2.81 -13.20
N GLU A 46 8.53 -3.93 -13.84
CA GLU A 46 8.19 -4.16 -15.24
C GLU A 46 6.69 -4.15 -15.48
N ASP A 47 5.90 -4.57 -14.49
CA ASP A 47 4.46 -4.65 -14.64
C ASP A 47 3.74 -3.33 -14.32
N GLY A 48 4.42 -2.42 -13.62
CA GLY A 48 3.88 -1.09 -13.37
C GLY A 48 2.78 -1.01 -12.32
N PHE A 49 2.73 -1.96 -11.38
CA PHE A 49 1.68 -2.00 -10.36
C PHE A 49 2.21 -1.73 -8.96
N ALA A 50 3.27 -0.93 -8.86
CA ALA A 50 3.88 -0.56 -7.60
C ALA A 50 4.24 0.91 -7.56
N ALA A 51 4.38 1.45 -6.34
CA ALA A 51 4.82 2.83 -6.11
C ALA A 51 5.64 2.87 -4.83
N ALA A 52 6.46 3.91 -4.67
CA ALA A 52 7.32 4.04 -3.51
C ALA A 52 7.52 5.50 -3.11
N TRP A 53 7.78 5.72 -1.83
CA TRP A 53 8.04 7.04 -1.24
C TRP A 53 9.13 6.91 -0.17
N GLY A 54 10.03 7.85 -0.15
CA GLY A 54 11.00 7.99 0.96
C GLY A 54 12.18 7.04 0.91
N ASP A 55 13.06 7.18 1.91
CA ASP A 55 14.25 6.36 2.09
C ASP A 55 14.50 6.20 3.59
N PRO A 56 14.29 4.99 4.16
CA PRO A 56 13.93 3.75 3.47
C PRO A 56 12.55 3.84 2.83
N PRO A 57 12.27 3.07 1.76
CA PRO A 57 11.06 3.29 1.01
C PRO A 57 9.80 2.71 1.65
N ILE A 58 8.73 3.49 1.60
CA ILE A 58 7.37 3.01 1.76
C ILE A 58 7.00 2.43 0.41
N VAL A 59 6.54 1.18 0.35
CA VAL A 59 6.27 0.50 -0.92
C VAL A 59 4.81 0.07 -0.99
N LEU A 60 4.13 0.47 -2.05
CA LEU A 60 2.76 0.05 -2.33
C LEU A 60 2.77 -0.93 -3.49
N ARG A 61 2.05 -2.04 -3.34
CA ARG A 61 1.82 -3.02 -4.41
C ARG A 61 0.32 -3.22 -4.57
N CYS A 62 -0.15 -3.18 -5.80
CA CYS A 62 -1.55 -3.38 -6.11
C CYS A 62 -1.78 -4.77 -6.69
N GLY A 63 -2.88 -5.42 -6.30
CA GLY A 63 -3.24 -6.72 -6.85
C GLY A 63 -2.58 -7.91 -6.16
N VAL A 64 -2.13 -7.74 -4.93
CA VAL A 64 -1.50 -8.83 -4.18
C VAL A 64 -2.53 -9.87 -3.73
N PRO A 65 -2.08 -11.10 -3.44
CA PRO A 65 -2.97 -12.11 -2.88
C PRO A 65 -3.50 -11.71 -1.51
N ARG A 66 -4.59 -12.36 -1.09
CA ARG A 66 -5.13 -12.19 0.25
C ARG A 66 -4.03 -12.52 1.27
N PRO A 67 -3.79 -11.65 2.26
CA PRO A 67 -2.71 -11.90 3.21
C PRO A 67 -3.00 -13.10 4.11
N ALA A 68 -1.94 -13.81 4.47
CA ALA A 68 -2.04 -14.87 5.45
C ALA A 68 -2.48 -14.28 6.79
N GLY A 69 -3.33 -14.98 7.52
CA GLY A 69 -3.83 -14.49 8.79
C GLY A 69 -5.08 -13.64 8.70
N LEU A 70 -5.46 -13.20 7.50
CA LEU A 70 -6.71 -12.48 7.33
C LEU A 70 -7.86 -13.49 7.23
N ASP A 71 -8.45 -13.80 8.36
CA ASP A 71 -9.60 -14.70 8.45
C ASP A 71 -10.79 -13.94 9.06
N ARG A 72 -11.89 -14.67 9.32
CA ARG A 72 -13.11 -14.04 9.85
C ARG A 72 -12.98 -13.48 11.27
N PHE A 73 -11.91 -13.84 11.96
CA PHE A 73 -11.64 -13.34 13.30
C PHE A 73 -10.62 -12.21 13.33
N ALA A 74 -9.98 -11.93 12.19
CA ALA A 74 -9.01 -10.86 12.11
C ALA A 74 -9.68 -9.51 12.29
N THR A 75 -9.03 -8.61 13.03
CA THR A 75 -9.53 -7.25 13.14
C THR A 75 -9.05 -6.43 11.97
N CYS A 76 -9.87 -5.47 11.58
CA CYS A 76 -9.44 -4.49 10.60
C CYS A 76 -9.68 -3.09 11.14
N GLN A 77 -8.84 -2.14 10.71
CA GLN A 77 -8.95 -0.74 11.08
C GLN A 77 -9.50 0.03 9.90
N VAL A 78 -10.45 0.94 10.17
CA VAL A 78 -10.98 1.80 9.11
C VAL A 78 -10.43 3.20 9.33
N VAL A 79 -9.78 3.73 8.31
CA VAL A 79 -9.26 5.11 8.32
C VAL A 79 -9.76 5.79 7.05
N ASN A 80 -10.54 6.84 7.22
CA ASN A 80 -11.12 7.62 6.12
C ASN A 80 -11.81 6.74 5.06
N GLY A 81 -12.58 5.74 5.52
CA GLY A 81 -13.37 4.89 4.63
C GLY A 81 -12.64 3.68 4.07
N VAL A 82 -11.36 3.51 4.37
CA VAL A 82 -10.58 2.36 3.88
C VAL A 82 -10.25 1.44 5.04
N GLY A 83 -10.61 0.16 4.89
CA GLY A 83 -10.29 -0.86 5.89
C GLY A 83 -8.91 -1.45 5.64
N TRP A 84 -8.16 -1.67 6.71
CA TRP A 84 -6.80 -2.20 6.67
C TRP A 84 -6.64 -3.37 7.61
N PHE A 85 -5.92 -4.37 7.17
CA PHE A 85 -5.49 -5.49 8.00
C PHE A 85 -3.98 -5.35 8.27
N ILE A 86 -3.60 -5.44 9.54
CA ILE A 86 -2.21 -5.48 9.98
C ILE A 86 -2.06 -6.75 10.81
N PRO A 87 -1.05 -7.61 10.53
CA PRO A 87 -0.83 -8.80 11.34
C PRO A 87 -0.68 -8.45 12.82
N GLU A 88 -1.21 -9.30 13.69
CA GLU A 88 -1.23 -9.04 15.12
C GLU A 88 0.16 -8.78 15.68
N SER A 89 1.16 -9.50 15.20
CA SER A 89 2.55 -9.31 15.66
C SER A 89 3.10 -7.91 15.38
N GLN A 90 2.48 -7.19 14.44
CA GLN A 90 2.90 -5.84 14.06
C GLN A 90 2.02 -4.74 14.65
N SER A 91 1.00 -5.12 15.44
CA SER A 91 0.06 -4.17 16.01
C SER A 91 0.10 -4.12 17.53
N GLN A 92 1.27 -4.32 18.09
CA GLN A 92 1.49 -4.40 19.53
C GLN A 92 1.90 -3.06 20.17
N GLY A 93 1.91 -1.98 19.38
CA GLY A 93 2.18 -0.65 19.91
C GLY A 93 3.61 -0.17 19.76
N ASP A 94 4.57 -1.05 19.62
CA ASP A 94 5.97 -0.66 19.42
C ASP A 94 6.26 -0.31 17.98
N PRO A 95 7.17 0.64 17.70
CA PRO A 95 7.57 0.92 16.33
C PRO A 95 8.23 -0.30 15.69
N VAL A 96 7.60 -0.84 14.68
CA VAL A 96 8.10 -1.99 13.90
C VAL A 96 7.79 -1.74 12.44
N ASP A 97 8.44 -2.51 11.57
CA ASP A 97 8.07 -2.53 10.16
C ASP A 97 6.68 -3.13 10.03
N ILE A 98 5.81 -2.46 9.27
CA ILE A 98 4.42 -2.88 9.13
C ILE A 98 4.14 -3.26 7.69
N THR A 99 3.41 -4.37 7.51
CA THR A 99 2.80 -4.73 6.24
C THR A 99 1.29 -4.64 6.43
N MET A 100 0.67 -3.67 5.77
CA MET A 100 -0.78 -3.49 5.86
C MET A 100 -1.43 -3.72 4.50
N THR A 101 -2.60 -4.35 4.51
CA THR A 101 -3.31 -4.70 3.28
C THR A 101 -4.76 -4.24 3.39
N THR A 102 -5.29 -3.66 2.31
CA THR A 102 -6.68 -3.24 2.30
C THR A 102 -7.63 -4.43 2.42
N VAL A 103 -8.78 -4.21 3.03
CA VAL A 103 -9.79 -5.24 3.29
C VAL A 103 -11.09 -4.86 2.62
N GLY A 104 -11.74 -5.87 2.00
CA GLY A 104 -13.08 -5.69 1.45
C GLY A 104 -13.14 -4.95 0.13
N ARG A 105 -12.03 -4.84 -0.58
CA ARG A 105 -11.99 -4.15 -1.88
C ARG A 105 -11.73 -5.14 -3.00
N ALA A 106 -12.09 -4.73 -4.21
CA ALA A 106 -12.01 -5.61 -5.38
C ALA A 106 -10.58 -6.06 -5.68
N GLN A 107 -9.60 -5.20 -5.44
CA GLN A 107 -8.18 -5.56 -5.53
C GLN A 107 -7.53 -5.34 -4.18
N ASN A 108 -6.65 -6.23 -3.78
CA ASN A 108 -5.91 -6.08 -2.54
C ASN A 108 -4.71 -5.16 -2.77
N VAL A 109 -4.58 -4.14 -1.95
CA VAL A 109 -3.45 -3.20 -2.01
C VAL A 109 -2.64 -3.36 -0.74
N GLN A 110 -1.36 -3.65 -0.89
CA GLN A 110 -0.46 -3.87 0.24
C GLN A 110 0.53 -2.72 0.34
N VAL A 111 0.76 -2.24 1.55
CA VAL A 111 1.75 -1.20 1.81
C VAL A 111 2.73 -1.71 2.85
N SER A 112 4.02 -1.69 2.49
CA SER A 112 5.11 -2.00 3.41
C SER A 112 5.62 -0.68 3.97
N LEU A 113 5.48 -0.50 5.28
CA LEU A 113 5.82 0.74 5.97
C LEU A 113 6.99 0.49 6.91
N PRO A 114 8.18 1.02 6.61
CA PRO A 114 9.31 0.92 7.56
C PRO A 114 8.99 1.56 8.90
N SER A 115 9.60 1.03 9.97
CA SER A 115 9.39 1.54 11.32
C SER A 115 9.74 3.02 11.48
N ASP A 116 10.57 3.55 10.59
CA ASP A 116 10.92 4.97 10.55
C ASP A 116 9.69 5.87 10.45
N TYR A 117 8.59 5.35 9.87
CA TYR A 117 7.38 6.13 9.62
C TYR A 117 6.20 5.68 10.48
N PHE A 118 6.48 4.93 11.53
CA PHE A 118 5.46 4.53 12.49
C PHE A 118 4.95 5.77 13.24
N PRO A 119 3.66 5.87 13.56
CA PRO A 119 2.59 4.90 13.33
C PRO A 119 2.00 4.98 11.92
N PRO A 120 1.28 3.95 11.48
CA PRO A 120 0.80 3.88 10.10
C PRO A 120 -0.34 4.83 9.74
N ALA A 121 -0.94 5.48 10.72
CA ALA A 121 -2.13 6.31 10.47
C ALA A 121 -1.90 7.40 9.42
N ASN A 122 -0.73 8.04 9.42
CA ASN A 122 -0.45 9.09 8.46
C ASN A 122 -0.45 8.57 7.02
N ALA A 123 0.17 7.41 6.81
CA ALA A 123 0.17 6.80 5.49
C ALA A 123 -1.25 6.39 5.07
N MET A 124 -2.03 5.85 6.00
CA MET A 124 -3.41 5.47 5.72
C MET A 124 -4.26 6.67 5.31
N VAL A 125 -4.11 7.78 6.00
CA VAL A 125 -4.85 9.02 5.69
C VAL A 125 -4.46 9.52 4.30
N ASP A 126 -3.17 9.54 3.99
CA ASP A 126 -2.67 10.08 2.72
C ASP A 126 -3.11 9.23 1.53
N LEU A 127 -3.23 7.92 1.72
CA LEU A 127 -3.60 7.00 0.65
C LEU A 127 -5.10 6.86 0.45
N ALA A 128 -5.91 7.23 1.44
CA ALA A 128 -7.35 6.99 1.40
C ALA A 128 -8.05 7.61 0.17
N PRO A 129 -7.80 8.87 -0.22
CA PRO A 129 -8.52 9.42 -1.36
C PRO A 129 -8.28 8.65 -2.66
N ALA A 130 -7.05 8.25 -2.93
CA ALA A 130 -6.74 7.50 -4.14
C ALA A 130 -7.39 6.13 -4.13
N LEU A 131 -7.33 5.44 -3.00
CA LEU A 131 -7.95 4.12 -2.84
C LEU A 131 -9.47 4.18 -3.00
N GLU A 132 -10.11 5.17 -2.37
CA GLU A 132 -11.54 5.32 -2.45
C GLU A 132 -12.03 5.58 -3.87
N ARG A 133 -11.27 6.33 -4.65
CA ARG A 133 -11.69 6.68 -6.01
C ARG A 133 -11.45 5.59 -7.04
N THR A 134 -10.52 4.67 -6.79
CA THR A 134 -10.06 3.77 -7.85
C THR A 134 -10.29 2.29 -7.56
N ILE A 135 -10.31 1.88 -6.31
CA ILE A 135 -10.45 0.46 -5.93
C ILE A 135 -11.80 0.29 -5.24
N ARG A 136 -12.72 -0.36 -5.94
CA ARG A 136 -14.10 -0.50 -5.47
C ARG A 136 -14.20 -1.30 -4.18
N GLU A 137 -14.99 -0.81 -3.25
CA GLU A 137 -15.33 -1.57 -2.05
C GLU A 137 -16.39 -2.61 -2.41
N ILE A 138 -16.19 -3.86 -2.02
CA ILE A 138 -17.13 -4.95 -2.25
C ILE A 138 -17.81 -5.40 -0.96
N ARG A 139 -17.21 -5.10 0.19
CA ARG A 139 -17.86 -5.33 1.49
C ARG A 139 -17.17 -4.46 2.54
N PRO A 140 -17.89 -4.08 3.62
CA PRO A 140 -17.27 -3.27 4.66
C PRO A 140 -16.28 -4.08 5.50
N CYS A 141 -15.44 -3.33 6.20
CA CYS A 141 -14.55 -3.86 7.22
C CYS A 141 -15.36 -4.02 8.50
N VAL A 142 -15.55 -5.24 8.93
CA VAL A 142 -16.33 -5.52 10.15
C VAL A 142 -15.52 -6.33 11.13
#